data_24a5e2a9b5119da5737a89921bb9b041
#
_entry.id   24a5e2a9b5119da5737a89921bb9b041
#
_cell.length_a   1.000
_cell.length_b   1.000
_cell.length_c   1.000
_cell.angle_alpha   90.00
_cell.angle_beta   90.00
_cell.angle_gamma   90.00
#
_symmetry.space_group_name_H-M   'P 1'
#
loop_
_entity.id
_entity.type
_entity.pdbx_description
1 polymer ?
#
loop_
_entity_poly.entity_id
_entity_poly.type
_entity_poly.pdbx_seq_one_letter_code
_entity_poly.pdbx_strand_id
1 'polypeptide(L)' 'MTRVKAVEVKESCRYVTVGKVYDCHDYLPRQGLVFLTGDRGQEVIGQILDGKDAHGVKWELVKK' A
#
# COMPACT_ATOMS: atom_id res chain seq x y z
N MET A 1 4.56 4.46 13.91
CA MET A 1 3.47 3.95 13.09
C MET A 1 3.90 3.90 11.63
N THR A 2 3.61 2.82 10.94
CA THR A 2 4.07 2.64 9.57
C THR A 2 3.10 3.27 8.59
N ARG A 3 3.64 4.00 7.63
CA ARG A 3 2.85 4.60 6.56
C ARG A 3 3.47 4.28 5.22
N VAL A 4 2.62 4.16 4.23
CA VAL A 4 3.07 3.91 2.86
C VAL A 4 2.38 4.89 1.93
N LYS A 5 3.06 5.19 0.83
CA LYS A 5 2.51 6.06 -0.20
C LYS A 5 2.31 5.23 -1.46
N ALA A 6 1.17 5.39 -2.08
CA ALA A 6 0.89 4.73 -3.34
C ALA A 6 1.54 5.53 -4.45
N VAL A 7 2.66 5.04 -4.99
CA VAL A 7 3.38 5.77 -6.03
C VAL A 7 2.91 5.39 -7.42
N GLU A 8 2.30 4.22 -7.56
CA GLU A 8 1.77 3.78 -8.84
C GLU A 8 0.55 2.94 -8.58
N VAL A 9 -0.56 3.23 -9.25
CA VAL A 9 -1.81 2.52 -9.04
C VAL A 9 -2.35 2.07 -10.37
N LYS A 10 -2.71 0.80 -10.45
CA LYS A 10 -3.31 0.24 -11.65
C LYS A 10 -4.67 0.88 -11.89
N GLU A 11 -4.98 1.10 -13.16
CA GLU A 11 -6.20 1.80 -13.55
C GLU A 11 -7.47 1.15 -12.99
N SER A 12 -7.47 -0.17 -12.92
CA SER A 12 -8.64 -0.90 -12.44
C SER A 12 -8.77 -0.90 -10.93
N CYS A 13 -7.75 -0.43 -10.21
CA CYS A 13 -7.79 -0.38 -8.76
C CYS A 13 -8.41 0.94 -8.32
N ARG A 14 -9.62 0.89 -7.78
CA ARG A 14 -10.37 2.10 -7.45
C ARG A 14 -10.44 2.41 -5.96
N TYR A 15 -9.80 1.59 -5.14
CA TYR A 15 -9.82 1.80 -3.71
C TYR A 15 -8.50 2.29 -3.17
N VAL A 16 -7.59 2.66 -4.05
CA VAL A 16 -6.30 3.25 -3.69
C VAL A 16 -6.06 4.44 -4.61
N THR A 17 -5.64 5.55 -4.01
CA THR A 17 -5.40 6.78 -4.76
C THR A 17 -3.90 7.01 -4.90
N VAL A 18 -3.44 7.20 -6.13
CA VAL A 18 -2.02 7.46 -6.38
C VAL A 18 -1.61 8.77 -5.70
N GLY A 19 -0.46 8.74 -5.04
CA GLY A 19 0.06 9.91 -4.33
C GLY A 19 -0.44 10.06 -2.92
N LYS A 20 -1.40 9.25 -2.51
CA LYS A 20 -1.96 9.33 -1.17
C LYS A 20 -1.15 8.49 -0.19
N VAL A 21 -1.02 8.97 1.04
CA VAL A 21 -0.33 8.26 2.11
C VAL A 21 -1.37 7.53 2.96
N TYR A 22 -1.08 6.27 3.25
CA TYR A 22 -1.99 5.43 4.04
C TYR A 22 -1.30 4.95 5.30
N ASP A 23 -2.04 4.91 6.39
CA ASP A 23 -1.54 4.34 7.63
C ASP A 23 -1.73 2.84 7.60
N CYS A 24 -0.67 2.10 7.92
CA CYS A 24 -0.73 0.65 7.97
C CYS A 24 -1.08 0.20 9.37
N HIS A 25 -2.04 -0.72 9.49
CA HIS A 25 -2.38 -1.27 10.78
C HIS A 25 -1.55 -2.51 11.10
N ASP A 26 -0.78 -2.99 10.14
CA ASP A 26 0.16 -4.08 10.36
C ASP A 26 1.27 -4.00 9.32
N TYR A 27 2.44 -4.50 9.68
CA TYR A 27 3.60 -4.42 8.81
C TYR A 27 4.53 -5.59 9.09
N LEU A 28 4.86 -6.33 8.04
CA LEU A 28 5.76 -7.48 8.14
C LEU A 28 7.02 -7.19 7.32
N PRO A 29 8.03 -6.56 7.95
CA PRO A 29 9.20 -6.10 7.19
C PRO A 29 10.00 -7.21 6.53
N ARG A 30 10.04 -8.38 7.13
CA ARG A 30 10.79 -9.48 6.54
C ARG A 30 10.18 -9.96 5.23
N GLN A 31 8.89 -9.83 5.11
CA GLN A 31 8.16 -10.24 3.92
C GLN A 31 7.84 -9.09 3.00
N GLY A 32 8.09 -7.87 3.47
CA GLY A 32 7.77 -6.69 2.70
C GLY A 32 6.29 -6.49 2.51
N LEU A 33 5.48 -6.91 3.47
CA LEU A 33 4.03 -6.81 3.39
C LEU A 33 3.52 -5.73 4.31
N VAL A 34 2.53 -4.98 3.84
CA VAL A 34 1.85 -3.97 4.64
C VAL A 34 0.36 -4.22 4.55
N PHE A 35 -0.34 -3.98 5.65
CA PHE A 35 -1.78 -4.16 5.73
C PHE A 35 -2.41 -2.82 6.05
N LEU A 36 -3.32 -2.40 5.19
CA LEU A 36 -3.94 -1.09 5.35
C LEU A 36 -5.39 -1.14 4.90
N THR A 37 -6.11 -0.06 5.16
CA THR A 37 -7.48 0.05 4.73
C THR A 37 -7.56 0.98 3.52
N GLY A 38 -8.18 0.51 2.46
CA GLY A 38 -8.33 1.28 1.25
C GLY A 38 -9.37 2.40 1.37
N ASP A 39 -9.53 3.16 0.31
CA ASP A 39 -10.43 4.32 0.31
C ASP A 39 -11.89 3.94 0.54
N ARG A 40 -12.25 2.70 0.24
CA ARG A 40 -13.62 2.25 0.40
C ARG A 40 -13.81 1.40 1.66
N GLY A 41 -12.82 1.37 2.52
CA GLY A 41 -12.91 0.63 3.77
C GLY A 41 -12.55 -0.83 3.70
N GLN A 42 -12.15 -1.33 2.53
CA GLN A 42 -11.72 -2.72 2.42
C GLN A 42 -10.27 -2.88 2.80
N GLU A 43 -9.92 -4.07 3.21
CA GLU A 43 -8.54 -4.36 3.59
C GLU A 43 -7.67 -4.53 2.35
N VAL A 44 -6.52 -3.90 2.37
CA VAL A 44 -5.56 -3.97 1.26
C VAL A 44 -4.25 -4.51 1.80
N ILE A 45 -3.71 -5.50 1.11
CA ILE A 45 -2.41 -6.08 1.45
C ILE A 45 -1.44 -5.66 0.36
N GLY A 46 -0.45 -4.85 0.72
CA GLY A 46 0.51 -4.34 -0.22
C GLY A 46 1.87 -4.99 -0.08
N GLN A 47 2.61 -5.04 -1.17
CA GLN A 47 4.00 -5.52 -1.17
C GLN A 47 4.90 -4.38 -1.54
N ILE A 48 5.95 -4.19 -0.75
CA ILE A 48 6.89 -3.11 -1.00
C ILE A 48 8.24 -3.58 -1.52
N LEU A 49 8.51 -4.88 -1.47
CA LEU A 49 9.81 -5.40 -1.90
C LEU A 49 9.92 -5.64 -3.39
N ASP A 50 8.85 -6.13 -4.00
CA ASP A 50 8.91 -6.55 -5.40
C ASP A 50 8.23 -5.58 -6.35
N GLY A 51 8.01 -4.36 -5.92
CA GLY A 51 7.40 -3.37 -6.77
C GLY A 51 5.89 -3.37 -6.68
N LYS A 52 5.23 -4.23 -7.44
CA LYS A 52 3.76 -4.23 -7.47
C LYS A 52 3.19 -5.42 -6.72
N ASP A 53 2.14 -5.17 -5.97
CA ASP A 53 1.45 -6.23 -5.26
C ASP A 53 0.35 -6.84 -6.12
N ALA A 54 -0.48 -7.70 -5.51
CA ALA A 54 -1.57 -8.36 -6.22
C ALA A 54 -2.62 -7.39 -6.74
N HIS A 55 -2.66 -6.18 -6.19
CA HIS A 55 -3.62 -5.17 -6.61
C HIS A 55 -3.07 -4.26 -7.71
N GLY A 56 -1.84 -4.49 -8.14
CA GLY A 56 -1.23 -3.66 -9.15
C GLY A 56 -0.79 -2.30 -8.64
N VAL A 57 -0.53 -2.19 -7.36
CA VAL A 57 -0.14 -0.95 -6.73
C VAL A 57 1.31 -1.03 -6.29
N LYS A 58 2.07 0.02 -6.57
CA LYS A 58 3.44 0.11 -6.11
C LYS A 58 3.46 1.00 -4.87
N TRP A 59 4.04 0.49 -3.81
CA TRP A 59 4.05 1.18 -2.53
C TRP A 59 5.46 1.59 -2.15
N GLU A 60 5.55 2.69 -1.42
CA GLU A 60 6.81 3.18 -0.91
C GLU A 60 6.64 3.53 0.56
N LEU A 61 7.57 3.08 1.40
CA LEU A 61 7.52 3.43 2.81
C LEU A 61 7.76 4.92 3.00
N VAL A 62 6.93 5.53 3.81
CA VAL A 62 7.07 6.94 4.13
C VAL A 62 7.90 7.03 5.40
N LYS A 63 9.06 7.66 5.27
CA LYS A 63 9.91 7.88 6.42
C LYS A 63 9.62 9.25 6.98
N LYS A 64 9.37 9.26 8.26
CA LYS A 64 8.93 10.50 8.85
C LYS A 64 10.10 11.28 9.44
#